data_1a6579b681c0bc2173a70d758bdfed33
#
_entry.id   1a6579b681c0bc2173a70d758bdfed33
#
_cell.length_a   1.000
_cell.length_b   1.000
_cell.length_c   1.000
_cell.angle_alpha   90.00
_cell.angle_beta   90.00
_cell.angle_gamma   90.00
#
_symmetry.space_group_name_H-M   'P 1'
#
loop_
_entity.id
_entity.type
_entity.pdbx_description
1 polymer ?
#
loop_
_entity_poly.entity_id
_entity_poly.type
_entity_poly.pdbx_seq_one_letter_code
_entity_poly.pdbx_strand_id
1 'polypeptide(L)'
;AAHYFALPSGDRMRFFLLLLDDAERRVLITSHATDYYDETALPSLTALHPQMHPFERDISERYGIRFDGMPWPKPLRFPAGRYDRRSSIENYPFYTMEGRSLHEVNVGPIHAGVIEPGAFRFICNGEQVLHLEIALGYQHRDVETAFETTANRLRQMCLAESVAGDSAVAHATAFARAVEKLARHEIPAALECERAAALELERMAMQIADTGALCMDVGYQLGQVASEALRTMTINTTQAWCGNRFGKGLIRPLGTDHPLTAEKAAMIRANVREIARRYDQVRRDIKSSPSLLARFEQCGIVPRDEMQRIGGVGQAARASGLARDIRTSHPWGVFAGALRHESIVKTHGDVMARLMVRCREVLQSAGYIDRLLDLHGQECGNAGHPRPDYAAPLAPSSLAFGLVEGWRGETCHVLLTDAEGRIAAVRIKD
;
A
#
# COMPACT_ATOMS: atom_id res chain seq x y z
N ALA A 1 8.50 4.03 10.55
CA ALA A 1 7.49 3.28 11.32
C ALA A 1 6.59 2.49 10.40
N ALA A 2 6.20 1.27 10.79
CA ALA A 2 5.18 0.51 10.07
C ALA A 2 3.78 1.02 10.41
N HIS A 3 3.55 1.38 11.67
CA HIS A 3 2.29 1.99 12.12
C HIS A 3 2.44 2.70 13.46
N TYR A 4 1.60 3.73 13.68
CA TYR A 4 1.41 4.39 14.98
C TYR A 4 -0.07 4.72 15.15
N PHE A 5 -0.69 4.29 16.24
CA PHE A 5 -2.11 4.48 16.48
C PHE A 5 -2.44 4.47 17.96
N ALA A 6 -3.64 4.93 18.32
CA ALA A 6 -4.16 4.89 19.67
C ALA A 6 -5.51 4.18 19.73
N LEU A 7 -5.83 3.61 20.88
CA LEU A 7 -7.10 2.96 21.17
C LEU A 7 -7.55 3.28 22.60
N PRO A 8 -8.83 3.52 22.84
CA PRO A 8 -9.40 3.60 24.19
C PRO A 8 -9.23 2.27 24.94
N SER A 9 -8.89 2.33 26.21
CA SER A 9 -8.71 1.17 27.09
C SER A 9 -9.22 1.53 28.49
N GLY A 10 -10.54 1.40 28.71
CA GLY A 10 -11.22 1.92 29.89
C GLY A 10 -11.20 3.46 29.92
N ASP A 11 -10.71 4.03 31.01
CA ASP A 11 -10.50 5.47 31.21
C ASP A 11 -9.14 5.98 30.67
N ARG A 12 -8.38 5.11 30.02
CA ARG A 12 -7.05 5.42 29.48
C ARG A 12 -7.02 5.35 27.96
N MET A 13 -6.11 6.09 27.34
CA MET A 13 -5.75 5.96 25.94
C MET A 13 -4.43 5.19 25.84
N ARG A 14 -4.45 4.08 25.09
CA ARG A 14 -3.25 3.28 24.83
C ARG A 14 -2.73 3.51 23.43
N PHE A 15 -1.48 3.90 23.33
CA PHE A 15 -0.75 4.10 22.09
C PHE A 15 0.07 2.87 21.75
N PHE A 16 0.17 2.56 20.47
CA PHE A 16 0.99 1.49 19.93
C PHE A 16 1.86 2.03 18.81
N LEU A 17 3.14 1.70 18.85
CA LEU A 17 4.09 2.05 17.81
C LEU A 17 4.79 0.78 17.32
N LEU A 18 4.71 0.52 16.01
CA LEU A 18 5.39 -0.56 15.32
C LEU A 18 6.56 0.02 14.52
N LEU A 19 7.76 -0.38 14.84
CA LEU A 19 9.00 0.04 14.18
C LEU A 19 9.63 -1.15 13.45
N LEU A 20 10.02 -0.94 12.20
CA LEU A 20 10.77 -1.91 11.42
C LEU A 20 12.27 -1.68 11.64
N ASP A 21 12.94 -2.70 12.14
CA ASP A 21 14.39 -2.80 12.19
C ASP A 21 14.85 -3.64 11.00
N ASP A 22 15.17 -2.95 9.90
CA ASP A 22 15.51 -3.59 8.63
C ASP A 22 16.85 -4.36 8.71
N ALA A 23 17.76 -3.93 9.60
CA ALA A 23 19.07 -4.58 9.79
C ALA A 23 18.94 -5.93 10.49
N GLU A 24 18.14 -5.97 11.54
CA GLU A 24 17.92 -7.17 12.36
C GLU A 24 16.70 -7.98 11.89
N ARG A 25 16.00 -7.53 10.83
CA ARG A 25 14.80 -8.16 10.27
C ARG A 25 13.71 -8.44 11.31
N ARG A 26 13.53 -7.52 12.24
CA ARG A 26 12.54 -7.64 13.33
C ARG A 26 11.62 -6.43 13.39
N VAL A 27 10.45 -6.64 13.97
CA VAL A 27 9.48 -5.57 14.26
C VAL A 27 9.45 -5.35 15.76
N LEU A 28 9.75 -4.13 16.17
CA LEU A 28 9.65 -3.70 17.56
C LEU A 28 8.26 -3.12 17.79
N ILE A 29 7.55 -3.65 18.77
CA ILE A 29 6.24 -3.15 19.17
C ILE A 29 6.38 -2.53 20.55
N THR A 30 6.06 -1.26 20.67
CA THR A 30 6.01 -0.55 21.94
C THR A 30 4.61 -0.06 22.23
N SER A 31 4.25 0.05 23.50
CA SER A 31 2.98 0.66 23.90
C SER A 31 3.16 1.55 25.12
N HIS A 32 2.36 2.61 25.15
CA HIS A 32 2.26 3.54 26.27
C HIS A 32 0.77 3.80 26.56
N ALA A 33 0.42 4.06 27.82
CA ALA A 33 -0.93 4.42 28.19
C ALA A 33 -0.94 5.69 29.02
N THR A 34 -1.82 6.62 28.67
CA THR A 34 -2.08 7.86 29.42
C THR A 34 -3.54 7.98 29.77
N ASP A 35 -3.90 8.81 30.74
CA ASP A 35 -5.29 9.04 31.08
C ASP A 35 -6.00 9.72 29.90
N TYR A 36 -7.21 9.24 29.58
CA TYR A 36 -7.95 9.70 28.40
C TYR A 36 -8.36 11.17 28.49
N TYR A 37 -8.63 11.62 29.74
CA TYR A 37 -9.10 12.97 30.04
C TYR A 37 -7.98 13.93 30.44
N ASP A 38 -6.70 13.50 30.34
CA ASP A 38 -5.57 14.39 30.56
C ASP A 38 -5.49 15.39 29.40
N GLU A 39 -5.72 16.67 29.70
CA GLU A 39 -5.58 17.75 28.71
C GLU A 39 -4.13 18.02 28.32
N THR A 40 -3.17 17.35 28.94
CA THR A 40 -1.75 17.49 28.67
C THR A 40 -1.45 17.03 27.23
N ALA A 41 -0.88 17.91 26.44
CA ALA A 41 -0.46 17.57 25.10
C ALA A 41 0.76 16.61 25.14
N LEU A 42 0.77 15.64 24.25
CA LEU A 42 1.89 14.72 24.08
C LEU A 42 2.96 15.35 23.17
N PRO A 43 4.26 15.08 23.38
CA PRO A 43 5.29 15.55 22.47
C PRO A 43 5.12 14.92 21.08
N SER A 44 5.17 15.74 20.02
CA SER A 44 5.06 15.27 18.64
C SER A 44 6.30 14.52 18.18
N LEU A 45 6.10 13.32 17.64
CA LEU A 45 7.14 12.58 16.94
C LEU A 45 7.37 13.15 15.52
N THR A 46 6.38 13.81 14.94
CA THR A 46 6.45 14.41 13.58
C THR A 46 7.54 15.49 13.51
N ALA A 47 7.80 16.22 14.60
CA ALA A 47 8.84 17.23 14.63
C ALA A 47 10.24 16.66 14.34
N LEU A 48 10.49 15.43 14.77
CA LEU A 48 11.76 14.71 14.52
C LEU A 48 11.70 13.78 13.32
N HIS A 49 10.52 13.21 13.07
CA HIS A 49 10.27 12.21 12.04
C HIS A 49 9.05 12.61 11.20
N PRO A 50 9.20 13.41 10.13
CA PRO A 50 8.07 13.92 9.33
C PRO A 50 7.10 12.84 8.84
N GLN A 51 7.57 11.62 8.61
CA GLN A 51 6.76 10.46 8.24
C GLN A 51 5.68 10.10 9.28
N MET A 52 5.74 10.64 10.50
CA MET A 52 4.76 10.36 11.56
C MET A 52 3.50 11.22 11.45
N HIS A 53 3.52 12.30 10.66
CA HIS A 53 2.41 13.26 10.58
C HIS A 53 1.03 12.65 10.27
N PRO A 54 0.88 11.66 9.36
CA PRO A 54 -0.45 11.12 9.09
C PRO A 54 -1.03 10.38 10.29
N PHE A 55 -0.19 9.69 11.06
CA PHE A 55 -0.61 8.94 12.23
C PHE A 55 -1.02 9.85 13.38
N GLU A 56 -0.23 10.88 13.69
CA GLU A 56 -0.57 11.85 14.74
C GLU A 56 -1.83 12.65 14.39
N ARG A 57 -1.98 13.05 13.11
CA ARG A 57 -3.19 13.71 12.63
C ARG A 57 -4.42 12.83 12.75
N ASP A 58 -4.34 11.54 12.41
CA ASP A 58 -5.43 10.59 12.57
C ASP A 58 -5.82 10.39 14.04
N ILE A 59 -4.84 10.26 14.94
CA ILE A 59 -5.07 10.15 16.39
C ILE A 59 -5.75 11.42 16.93
N SER A 60 -5.25 12.60 16.54
CA SER A 60 -5.85 13.89 16.93
C SER A 60 -7.30 14.01 16.43
N GLU A 61 -7.53 13.64 15.17
CA GLU A 61 -8.84 13.74 14.54
C GLU A 61 -9.87 12.79 15.16
N ARG A 62 -9.47 11.56 15.50
CA ARG A 62 -10.34 10.56 16.13
C ARG A 62 -10.63 10.85 17.60
N TYR A 63 -9.64 11.29 18.35
CA TYR A 63 -9.70 11.29 19.82
C TYR A 63 -9.51 12.67 20.46
N GLY A 64 -9.23 13.73 19.70
CA GLY A 64 -8.99 15.07 20.22
C GLY A 64 -7.63 15.25 20.92
N ILE A 65 -6.74 14.24 20.83
CA ILE A 65 -5.44 14.29 21.46
C ILE A 65 -4.56 15.34 20.77
N ARG A 66 -3.94 16.22 21.56
CA ARG A 66 -3.04 17.25 21.07
C ARG A 66 -1.59 16.76 21.10
N PHE A 67 -0.83 17.14 20.08
CA PHE A 67 0.60 16.88 19.98
C PHE A 67 1.38 18.19 19.95
N ASP A 68 2.17 18.46 21.00
CA ASP A 68 3.00 19.65 21.10
C ASP A 68 4.15 19.64 20.09
N GLY A 69 4.34 20.77 19.42
CA GLY A 69 5.36 20.90 18.38
C GLY A 69 5.02 20.20 17.07
N MET A 70 3.77 19.77 16.88
CA MET A 70 3.32 19.19 15.62
C MET A 70 3.30 20.25 14.51
N PRO A 71 4.10 20.10 13.43
CA PRO A 71 4.23 21.15 12.42
C PRO A 71 3.01 21.30 11.52
N TRP A 72 2.13 20.29 11.47
CA TRP A 72 0.95 20.29 10.58
C TRP A 72 -0.30 19.70 11.26
N PRO A 73 -0.90 20.42 12.25
CA PRO A 73 -2.04 19.93 13.03
C PRO A 73 -3.39 20.14 12.30
N LYS A 74 -3.52 19.56 11.09
CA LYS A 74 -4.74 19.67 10.27
C LYS A 74 -5.45 18.34 10.13
N PRO A 75 -6.78 18.33 9.90
CA PRO A 75 -7.53 17.10 9.67
C PRO A 75 -6.96 16.28 8.52
N LEU A 76 -7.17 14.97 8.54
CA LEU A 76 -6.61 14.04 7.55
C LEU A 76 -7.69 13.31 6.75
N ARG A 77 -8.62 12.61 7.43
CA ARG A 77 -9.52 11.64 6.80
C ARG A 77 -11.00 11.86 7.09
N PHE A 78 -11.34 12.72 8.03
CA PHE A 78 -12.71 13.04 8.46
C PHE A 78 -13.56 11.79 8.78
N PRO A 79 -13.10 10.86 9.66
CA PRO A 79 -13.85 9.66 10.00
C PRO A 79 -15.20 10.03 10.63
N ALA A 80 -16.22 9.16 10.50
CA ALA A 80 -17.56 9.43 11.02
C ALA A 80 -17.58 9.67 12.54
N GLY A 81 -16.74 8.96 13.29
CA GLY A 81 -16.59 9.05 14.74
C GLY A 81 -15.58 10.09 15.23
N ARG A 82 -15.16 11.06 14.42
CA ARG A 82 -14.16 12.06 14.80
C ARG A 82 -14.54 12.91 16.00
N TYR A 83 -13.55 13.37 16.73
CA TYR A 83 -13.73 14.17 17.96
C TYR A 83 -14.45 15.50 17.68
N ASP A 84 -13.93 16.32 16.77
CA ASP A 84 -14.63 17.54 16.34
C ASP A 84 -15.57 17.26 15.16
N ARG A 85 -16.84 17.03 15.46
CA ARG A 85 -17.87 16.75 14.46
C ARG A 85 -18.23 17.93 13.54
N ARG A 86 -17.76 19.14 13.85
CA ARG A 86 -17.95 20.32 13.00
C ARG A 86 -16.92 20.39 11.89
N SER A 87 -15.77 19.75 12.06
CA SER A 87 -14.78 19.67 10.98
C SER A 87 -15.29 18.79 9.84
N SER A 88 -15.10 19.23 8.61
CA SER A 88 -15.50 18.51 7.40
C SER A 88 -14.49 18.79 6.29
N ILE A 89 -14.52 17.99 5.23
CA ILE A 89 -13.66 18.20 4.07
C ILE A 89 -14.00 19.53 3.36
N GLU A 90 -15.22 20.02 3.48
CA GLU A 90 -15.68 21.29 2.88
C GLU A 90 -15.12 22.52 3.61
N ASN A 91 -14.85 22.39 4.92
CA ASN A 91 -14.26 23.45 5.73
C ASN A 91 -12.81 23.19 6.12
N TYR A 92 -12.09 22.41 5.31
CA TYR A 92 -10.66 22.13 5.52
C TYR A 92 -9.87 23.44 5.67
N PRO A 93 -9.08 23.62 6.72
CA PRO A 93 -8.41 24.88 7.04
C PRO A 93 -7.14 25.07 6.16
N PHE A 94 -7.32 25.33 4.87
CA PHE A 94 -6.20 25.63 3.98
C PHE A 94 -5.41 26.84 4.46
N TYR A 95 -4.12 26.83 4.17
CA TYR A 95 -3.27 27.99 4.36
C TYR A 95 -3.70 29.11 3.43
N THR A 96 -3.74 30.32 3.93
CA THR A 96 -4.09 31.53 3.16
C THR A 96 -2.98 32.56 3.27
N MET A 97 -2.75 33.31 2.20
CA MET A 97 -1.77 34.37 2.15
C MET A 97 -2.40 35.60 1.48
N GLU A 98 -2.25 36.77 2.08
CA GLU A 98 -2.76 38.02 1.55
C GLU A 98 -1.70 38.77 0.73
N GLY A 99 -2.10 39.36 -0.41
CA GLY A 99 -1.22 40.14 -1.26
C GLY A 99 -1.90 40.54 -2.57
N ARG A 100 -1.68 41.76 -3.03
CA ARG A 100 -2.34 42.30 -4.26
C ARG A 100 -1.99 41.53 -5.54
N SER A 101 -0.83 40.90 -5.59
CA SER A 101 -0.35 40.16 -6.77
C SER A 101 -0.51 38.64 -6.58
N LEU A 102 -1.04 38.20 -5.42
CA LEU A 102 -1.21 36.79 -5.14
C LEU A 102 -2.56 36.28 -5.65
N HIS A 103 -2.57 35.06 -6.16
CA HIS A 103 -3.78 34.35 -6.52
C HIS A 103 -3.68 32.89 -6.10
N GLU A 104 -4.83 32.27 -5.88
CA GLU A 104 -4.95 30.86 -5.54
C GLU A 104 -5.42 30.04 -6.73
N VAL A 105 -4.76 28.91 -6.97
CA VAL A 105 -5.17 27.93 -7.98
C VAL A 105 -5.48 26.63 -7.27
N ASN A 106 -6.68 26.11 -7.47
CA ASN A 106 -7.10 24.83 -6.93
C ASN A 106 -7.22 23.80 -8.04
N VAL A 107 -6.52 22.66 -7.87
CA VAL A 107 -6.57 21.52 -8.80
C VAL A 107 -7.14 20.32 -8.07
N GLY A 108 -8.19 19.74 -8.62
CA GLY A 108 -8.94 18.64 -7.97
C GLY A 108 -10.09 19.15 -7.09
N PRO A 109 -10.70 18.28 -6.26
CA PRO A 109 -10.28 16.89 -5.93
C PRO A 109 -10.57 15.86 -7.02
N ILE A 110 -11.38 16.17 -8.01
CA ILE A 110 -11.71 15.24 -9.09
C ILE A 110 -10.75 15.45 -10.26
N HIS A 111 -10.03 14.40 -10.61
CA HIS A 111 -9.10 14.39 -11.74
C HIS A 111 -9.60 13.42 -12.80
N ALA A 112 -9.50 13.81 -14.06
CA ALA A 112 -9.81 12.95 -15.19
C ALA A 112 -8.66 11.95 -15.39
N GLY A 113 -8.66 10.82 -14.74
CA GLY A 113 -7.64 9.82 -15.00
C GLY A 113 -7.29 8.91 -13.85
N VAL A 114 -6.00 8.59 -13.71
CA VAL A 114 -5.46 7.48 -12.94
C VAL A 114 -5.18 7.82 -11.48
N ILE A 115 -5.06 9.12 -11.15
CA ILE A 115 -4.73 9.56 -9.79
C ILE A 115 -5.96 9.56 -8.88
N GLU A 116 -5.72 9.26 -7.61
CA GLU A 116 -6.76 9.31 -6.59
C GLU A 116 -7.22 10.75 -6.32
N PRO A 117 -8.49 10.96 -5.90
CA PRO A 117 -8.99 12.27 -5.56
C PRO A 117 -8.15 12.95 -4.48
N GLY A 118 -7.65 14.13 -4.80
CA GLY A 118 -6.89 14.98 -3.89
C GLY A 118 -7.00 16.44 -4.34
N ALA A 119 -7.12 17.36 -3.40
CA ALA A 119 -7.09 18.78 -3.69
C ALA A 119 -5.67 19.32 -3.53
N PHE A 120 -5.19 19.96 -4.58
CA PHE A 120 -3.88 20.63 -4.63
C PHE A 120 -4.13 22.12 -4.71
N ARG A 121 -3.86 22.83 -3.61
CA ARG A 121 -4.06 24.25 -3.52
C ARG A 121 -2.74 24.99 -3.61
N PHE A 122 -2.58 25.74 -4.69
CA PHE A 122 -1.39 26.54 -4.97
C PHE A 122 -1.65 27.99 -4.60
N ILE A 123 -0.70 28.64 -3.94
CA ILE A 123 -0.64 30.09 -3.81
C ILE A 123 0.48 30.56 -4.73
N CYS A 124 0.13 31.41 -5.70
CA CYS A 124 1.00 31.84 -6.78
C CYS A 124 1.17 33.35 -6.83
N ASN A 125 2.36 33.78 -7.29
CA ASN A 125 2.63 35.14 -7.77
C ASN A 125 3.02 35.06 -9.25
N GLY A 126 2.08 35.35 -10.14
CA GLY A 126 2.22 35.01 -11.54
C GLY A 126 2.37 33.51 -11.73
N GLU A 127 3.42 33.06 -12.41
CA GLU A 127 3.72 31.66 -12.63
C GLU A 127 4.55 31.00 -11.49
N GLN A 128 4.99 31.81 -10.53
CA GLN A 128 5.77 31.30 -9.40
C GLN A 128 4.87 30.75 -8.32
N VAL A 129 5.02 29.46 -8.01
CA VAL A 129 4.37 28.82 -6.86
C VAL A 129 5.11 29.18 -5.59
N LEU A 130 4.42 29.85 -4.66
CA LEU A 130 4.96 30.23 -3.35
C LEU A 130 4.64 29.19 -2.29
N HIS A 131 3.46 28.54 -2.38
CA HIS A 131 3.02 27.51 -1.45
C HIS A 131 2.16 26.50 -2.17
N LEU A 132 2.32 25.22 -1.78
CA LEU A 132 1.46 24.14 -2.19
C LEU A 132 0.96 23.39 -0.95
N GLU A 133 -0.35 23.28 -0.82
CA GLU A 133 -0.97 22.46 0.19
C GLU A 133 -1.81 21.35 -0.45
N ILE A 134 -1.72 20.13 0.11
CA ILE A 134 -2.36 18.94 -0.43
C ILE A 134 -3.30 18.37 0.62
N ALA A 135 -4.58 18.20 0.26
CA ALA A 135 -5.58 17.50 1.06
C ALA A 135 -5.99 16.20 0.36
N LEU A 136 -5.87 15.05 1.04
CA LEU A 136 -6.00 13.72 0.46
C LEU A 136 -7.19 12.90 1.01
N GLY A 137 -7.94 13.37 1.98
CA GLY A 137 -8.99 12.61 2.68
C GLY A 137 -10.23 12.19 1.85
N TYR A 138 -10.29 12.49 0.55
CA TYR A 138 -11.49 12.35 -0.28
C TYR A 138 -11.93 10.91 -0.57
N GLN A 139 -11.04 9.94 -0.53
CA GLN A 139 -11.37 8.52 -0.71
C GLN A 139 -11.56 7.75 0.60
N HIS A 140 -11.44 8.41 1.73
CA HIS A 140 -11.62 7.75 3.01
C HIS A 140 -13.07 7.26 3.15
N ARG A 141 -13.25 5.95 3.44
CA ARG A 141 -14.55 5.27 3.56
C ARG A 141 -14.76 4.66 4.93
N ASP A 142 -13.97 5.06 5.90
CA ASP A 142 -14.01 4.60 7.29
C ASP A 142 -14.00 3.06 7.43
N VAL A 143 -13.18 2.40 6.60
CA VAL A 143 -13.09 0.94 6.51
C VAL A 143 -12.69 0.33 7.85
N GLU A 144 -11.81 1.00 8.61
CA GLU A 144 -11.37 0.54 9.93
C GLU A 144 -12.55 0.42 10.90
N THR A 145 -13.44 1.41 10.98
CA THR A 145 -14.66 1.33 11.79
C THR A 145 -15.60 0.22 11.30
N ALA A 146 -15.67 0.00 9.96
CA ALA A 146 -16.49 -1.08 9.42
C ALA A 146 -15.97 -2.48 9.85
N PHE A 147 -14.66 -2.65 10.02
CA PHE A 147 -14.08 -3.87 10.61
C PHE A 147 -14.52 -4.09 12.06
N GLU A 148 -14.52 -3.02 12.86
CA GLU A 148 -14.87 -3.07 14.28
C GLU A 148 -16.35 -3.39 14.50
N THR A 149 -17.22 -3.05 13.53
CA THR A 149 -18.68 -3.26 13.62
C THR A 149 -19.15 -4.63 13.10
N THR A 150 -18.28 -5.48 12.57
CA THR A 150 -18.67 -6.80 12.07
C THR A 150 -17.81 -7.92 12.67
N ALA A 151 -18.49 -8.95 13.23
CA ALA A 151 -17.84 -10.18 13.67
C ALA A 151 -17.68 -11.22 12.54
N ASN A 152 -18.28 -11.00 11.37
CA ASN A 152 -18.22 -11.92 10.24
C ASN A 152 -16.87 -11.80 9.52
N ARG A 153 -16.03 -12.83 9.64
CA ARG A 153 -14.66 -12.84 9.08
C ARG A 153 -14.61 -12.80 7.55
N LEU A 154 -15.60 -13.40 6.87
CA LEU A 154 -15.70 -13.28 5.42
C LEU A 154 -15.98 -11.83 5.01
N ARG A 155 -16.85 -11.12 5.74
CA ARG A 155 -17.10 -9.70 5.51
C ARG A 155 -15.84 -8.86 5.81
N GLN A 156 -15.10 -9.19 6.86
CA GLN A 156 -13.81 -8.55 7.15
C GLN A 156 -12.81 -8.74 6.00
N MET A 157 -12.74 -9.93 5.40
CA MET A 157 -11.91 -10.15 4.20
C MET A 157 -12.34 -9.27 3.02
N CYS A 158 -13.65 -9.16 2.76
CA CYS A 158 -14.17 -8.28 1.72
C CYS A 158 -13.85 -6.80 1.98
N LEU A 159 -13.82 -6.39 3.25
CA LEU A 159 -13.38 -5.04 3.63
C LEU A 159 -11.89 -4.84 3.35
N ALA A 160 -11.03 -5.83 3.68
CA ALA A 160 -9.61 -5.78 3.35
C ALA A 160 -9.37 -5.59 1.84
N GLU A 161 -10.06 -6.37 1.01
CA GLU A 161 -10.01 -6.27 -0.46
C GLU A 161 -10.54 -4.93 -1.02
N SER A 162 -11.17 -4.12 -0.18
CA SER A 162 -11.83 -2.88 -0.57
C SER A 162 -11.15 -1.63 -0.04
N VAL A 163 -10.03 -1.78 0.68
CA VAL A 163 -9.26 -0.63 1.20
C VAL A 163 -8.74 0.22 0.04
N ALA A 164 -8.09 -0.41 -0.93
CA ALA A 164 -7.67 0.23 -2.17
C ALA A 164 -8.03 -0.68 -3.36
N GLY A 165 -8.66 -0.11 -4.39
CA GLY A 165 -9.18 -0.88 -5.52
C GLY A 165 -8.11 -1.54 -6.39
N ASP A 166 -6.91 -1.00 -6.36
CA ASP A 166 -5.74 -1.45 -7.11
C ASP A 166 -4.68 -2.18 -6.26
N SER A 167 -4.99 -2.46 -4.99
CA SER A 167 -4.14 -3.19 -4.04
C SER A 167 -4.96 -4.27 -3.29
N ALA A 168 -5.98 -4.85 -3.94
CA ALA A 168 -6.90 -5.79 -3.31
C ALA A 168 -6.18 -7.05 -2.80
N VAL A 169 -5.23 -7.58 -3.57
CA VAL A 169 -4.43 -8.77 -3.19
C VAL A 169 -3.44 -8.44 -2.07
N ALA A 170 -2.78 -7.27 -2.12
CA ALA A 170 -1.84 -6.86 -1.07
C ALA A 170 -2.55 -6.72 0.28
N HIS A 171 -3.67 -5.97 0.34
CA HIS A 171 -4.45 -5.81 1.57
C HIS A 171 -5.04 -7.12 2.07
N ALA A 172 -5.60 -7.95 1.18
CA ALA A 172 -6.12 -9.26 1.55
C ALA A 172 -5.02 -10.17 2.13
N THR A 173 -3.83 -10.16 1.53
CA THR A 173 -2.68 -10.93 2.01
C THR A 173 -2.22 -10.44 3.38
N ALA A 174 -2.09 -9.12 3.57
CA ALA A 174 -1.69 -8.56 4.86
C ALA A 174 -2.71 -8.92 5.96
N PHE A 175 -4.01 -8.80 5.68
CA PHE A 175 -5.06 -9.17 6.64
C PHE A 175 -5.07 -10.66 6.93
N ALA A 176 -5.04 -11.54 5.91
CA ALA A 176 -5.04 -12.99 6.10
C ALA A 176 -3.86 -13.46 6.95
N ARG A 177 -2.65 -12.92 6.70
CA ARG A 177 -1.45 -13.23 7.48
C ARG A 177 -1.57 -12.81 8.95
N ALA A 178 -2.19 -11.67 9.24
CA ALA A 178 -2.44 -11.24 10.61
C ALA A 178 -3.45 -12.17 11.31
N VAL A 179 -4.52 -12.58 10.62
CA VAL A 179 -5.50 -13.55 11.12
C VAL A 179 -4.84 -14.92 11.41
N GLU A 180 -3.99 -15.41 10.52
CA GLU A 180 -3.28 -16.68 10.66
C GLU A 180 -2.33 -16.68 11.86
N LYS A 181 -1.63 -15.56 12.09
CA LYS A 181 -0.80 -15.38 13.28
C LYS A 181 -1.65 -15.42 14.57
N LEU A 182 -2.81 -14.76 14.58
CA LEU A 182 -3.74 -14.82 15.72
C LEU A 182 -4.34 -16.20 15.91
N ALA A 183 -4.59 -16.94 14.83
CA ALA A 183 -5.03 -18.34 14.89
C ALA A 183 -3.91 -19.31 15.24
N ARG A 184 -2.65 -18.84 15.29
CA ARG A 184 -1.45 -19.68 15.51
C ARG A 184 -1.36 -20.84 14.51
N HIS A 185 -1.68 -20.56 13.26
CA HIS A 185 -1.74 -21.55 12.20
C HIS A 185 -0.73 -21.20 11.10
N GLU A 186 0.08 -22.20 10.74
CA GLU A 186 0.99 -22.11 9.60
C GLU A 186 0.28 -22.62 8.34
N ILE A 187 0.46 -21.93 7.23
CA ILE A 187 -0.13 -22.33 5.96
C ILE A 187 0.87 -23.14 5.11
N PRO A 188 0.37 -24.05 4.25
CA PRO A 188 1.23 -24.84 3.39
C PRO A 188 2.05 -23.98 2.43
N ALA A 189 3.28 -24.43 2.11
CA ALA A 189 4.18 -23.75 1.18
C ALA A 189 3.55 -23.53 -0.21
N ALA A 190 2.73 -24.47 -0.69
CA ALA A 190 1.98 -24.30 -1.93
C ALA A 190 1.04 -23.08 -1.89
N LEU A 191 0.33 -22.86 -0.79
CA LEU A 191 -0.56 -21.70 -0.63
C LEU A 191 0.25 -20.38 -0.53
N GLU A 192 1.44 -20.41 0.07
CA GLU A 192 2.35 -19.24 0.06
C GLU A 192 2.82 -18.92 -1.37
N CYS A 193 3.08 -19.93 -2.21
CA CYS A 193 3.40 -19.73 -3.63
C CYS A 193 2.23 -19.10 -4.39
N GLU A 194 1.00 -19.58 -4.16
CA GLU A 194 -0.21 -19.02 -4.78
C GLU A 194 -0.38 -17.53 -4.43
N ARG A 195 -0.27 -17.19 -3.14
CA ARG A 195 -0.38 -15.79 -2.67
C ARG A 195 0.69 -14.89 -3.22
N ALA A 196 1.92 -15.35 -3.26
CA ALA A 196 3.03 -14.60 -3.84
C ALA A 196 2.82 -14.38 -5.35
N ALA A 197 2.37 -15.41 -6.09
CA ALA A 197 2.06 -15.29 -7.52
C ALA A 197 0.92 -14.30 -7.78
N ALA A 198 -0.14 -14.32 -6.96
CA ALA A 198 -1.25 -13.39 -7.04
C ALA A 198 -0.80 -11.94 -6.78
N LEU A 199 0.06 -11.74 -5.77
CA LEU A 199 0.61 -10.42 -5.44
C LEU A 199 1.51 -9.88 -6.56
N GLU A 200 2.35 -10.72 -7.16
CA GLU A 200 3.20 -10.30 -8.28
C GLU A 200 2.38 -10.03 -9.56
N LEU A 201 1.24 -10.71 -9.78
CA LEU A 201 0.30 -10.36 -10.85
C LEU A 201 -0.33 -8.99 -10.63
N GLU A 202 -0.77 -8.67 -9.40
CA GLU A 202 -1.28 -7.35 -9.05
C GLU A 202 -0.22 -6.27 -9.25
N ARG A 203 0.99 -6.48 -8.74
CA ARG A 203 2.13 -5.56 -8.92
C ARG A 203 2.39 -5.30 -10.40
N MET A 204 2.45 -6.37 -11.20
CA MET A 204 2.69 -6.31 -12.63
C MET A 204 1.60 -5.51 -13.36
N ALA A 205 0.32 -5.77 -13.06
CA ALA A 205 -0.81 -5.09 -13.67
C ALA A 205 -0.81 -3.58 -13.39
N MET A 206 -0.55 -3.18 -12.13
CA MET A 206 -0.60 -1.77 -11.73
C MET A 206 0.62 -0.98 -12.19
N GLN A 207 1.81 -1.59 -12.20
CA GLN A 207 3.02 -0.93 -12.72
C GLN A 207 2.98 -0.75 -14.24
N ILE A 208 2.32 -1.66 -14.98
CA ILE A 208 2.04 -1.48 -16.40
C ILE A 208 1.03 -0.34 -16.60
N ALA A 209 -0.02 -0.25 -15.76
CA ALA A 209 -0.98 0.85 -15.78
C ALA A 209 -0.30 2.20 -15.58
N ASP A 210 0.58 2.29 -14.58
CA ASP A 210 1.33 3.51 -14.27
C ASP A 210 2.27 3.94 -15.41
N THR A 211 2.85 2.96 -16.11
CA THR A 211 3.64 3.25 -17.32
C THR A 211 2.77 3.90 -18.41
N GLY A 212 1.56 3.38 -18.61
CA GLY A 212 0.58 3.96 -19.54
C GLY A 212 0.15 5.36 -19.13
N ALA A 213 -0.11 5.58 -17.82
CA ALA A 213 -0.49 6.88 -17.28
C ALA A 213 0.60 7.93 -17.47
N LEU A 214 1.86 7.61 -17.19
CA LEU A 214 3.00 8.50 -17.44
C LEU A 214 3.15 8.84 -18.93
N CYS A 215 2.93 7.86 -19.82
CA CYS A 215 2.92 8.12 -21.27
C CYS A 215 1.78 9.04 -21.67
N MET A 216 0.59 8.88 -21.07
CA MET A 216 -0.58 9.75 -21.30
C MET A 216 -0.29 11.22 -20.91
N ASP A 217 0.29 11.41 -19.71
CA ASP A 217 0.58 12.75 -19.16
C ASP A 217 1.51 13.59 -20.07
N VAL A 218 2.36 12.93 -20.83
CA VAL A 218 3.27 13.60 -21.78
C VAL A 218 2.83 13.50 -23.25
N GLY A 219 1.61 12.99 -23.49
CA GLY A 219 1.02 12.89 -24.82
C GLY A 219 1.60 11.79 -25.71
N TYR A 220 2.25 10.77 -25.13
CA TYR A 220 2.78 9.62 -25.87
C TYR A 220 1.74 8.51 -25.99
N GLN A 221 0.77 8.69 -26.90
CA GLN A 221 -0.37 7.80 -27.08
C GLN A 221 0.01 6.35 -27.40
N LEU A 222 1.06 6.10 -28.18
CA LEU A 222 1.47 4.74 -28.52
C LEU A 222 1.86 3.95 -27.26
N GLY A 223 2.67 4.54 -26.38
CA GLY A 223 3.05 3.92 -25.12
C GLY A 223 1.86 3.73 -24.17
N GLN A 224 0.95 4.70 -24.12
CA GLN A 224 -0.30 4.60 -23.35
C GLN A 224 -1.13 3.41 -23.81
N VAL A 225 -1.56 3.36 -25.07
CA VAL A 225 -2.45 2.32 -25.60
C VAL A 225 -1.83 0.92 -25.51
N ALA A 226 -0.54 0.80 -25.79
CA ALA A 226 0.18 -0.47 -25.65
C ALA A 226 0.20 -0.95 -24.18
N SER A 227 0.46 -0.04 -23.23
CA SER A 227 0.46 -0.39 -21.80
C SER A 227 -0.95 -0.75 -21.30
N GLU A 228 -1.98 -0.01 -21.68
CA GLU A 228 -3.37 -0.31 -21.32
C GLU A 228 -3.83 -1.69 -21.83
N ALA A 229 -3.45 -2.05 -23.07
CA ALA A 229 -3.73 -3.39 -23.62
C ALA A 229 -3.02 -4.49 -22.80
N LEU A 230 -1.75 -4.28 -22.42
CA LEU A 230 -0.99 -5.24 -21.62
C LEU A 230 -1.51 -5.33 -20.18
N ARG A 231 -1.91 -4.21 -19.57
CA ARG A 231 -2.62 -4.21 -18.30
C ARG A 231 -3.90 -5.06 -18.39
N THR A 232 -4.69 -4.86 -19.44
CA THR A 232 -5.92 -5.63 -19.66
C THR A 232 -5.64 -7.13 -19.76
N MET A 233 -4.60 -7.54 -20.47
CA MET A 233 -4.16 -8.95 -20.52
C MET A 233 -3.80 -9.48 -19.12
N THR A 234 -3.11 -8.67 -18.31
CA THR A 234 -2.69 -9.08 -16.96
C THR A 234 -3.88 -9.27 -16.04
N ILE A 235 -4.81 -8.30 -15.99
CA ILE A 235 -6.01 -8.43 -15.13
C ILE A 235 -6.97 -9.51 -15.60
N ASN A 236 -7.03 -9.79 -16.91
CA ASN A 236 -7.80 -10.92 -17.44
C ASN A 236 -7.17 -12.28 -17.08
N THR A 237 -5.84 -12.34 -16.93
CA THR A 237 -5.15 -13.53 -16.41
C THR A 237 -5.56 -13.80 -14.96
N THR A 238 -5.62 -12.78 -14.13
CA THR A 238 -6.15 -12.87 -12.75
C THR A 238 -7.62 -13.28 -12.73
N GLN A 239 -8.44 -12.71 -13.62
CA GLN A 239 -9.86 -13.08 -13.77
C GLN A 239 -10.03 -14.54 -14.16
N ALA A 240 -9.22 -15.05 -15.06
CA ALA A 240 -9.26 -16.46 -15.46
C ALA A 240 -8.89 -17.41 -14.32
N TRP A 241 -8.08 -16.94 -13.36
CA TRP A 241 -7.74 -17.71 -12.16
C TRP A 241 -8.89 -17.76 -11.15
N CYS A 242 -9.45 -16.61 -10.76
CA CYS A 242 -10.36 -16.50 -9.61
C CYS A 242 -11.73 -15.87 -9.92
N GLY A 243 -12.05 -15.58 -11.18
CA GLY A 243 -13.31 -14.96 -11.57
C GLY A 243 -13.41 -13.45 -11.35
N ASN A 244 -12.36 -12.82 -10.77
CA ASN A 244 -12.31 -11.38 -10.54
C ASN A 244 -11.00 -10.79 -11.08
N ARG A 245 -11.10 -9.72 -11.88
CA ARG A 245 -9.95 -9.09 -12.56
C ARG A 245 -8.94 -8.42 -11.61
N PHE A 246 -9.34 -8.09 -10.38
CA PHE A 246 -8.47 -7.50 -9.34
C PHE A 246 -8.12 -8.47 -8.22
N GLY A 247 -8.37 -9.77 -8.41
CA GLY A 247 -8.03 -10.80 -7.45
C GLY A 247 -8.88 -10.80 -6.17
N LYS A 248 -10.03 -10.10 -6.16
CA LYS A 248 -10.97 -10.20 -5.04
C LYS A 248 -11.51 -11.62 -4.94
N GLY A 249 -11.52 -12.17 -3.75
CA GLY A 249 -11.88 -13.56 -3.52
C GLY A 249 -10.72 -14.54 -3.56
N LEU A 250 -9.59 -14.18 -4.16
CA LEU A 250 -8.46 -15.08 -4.36
C LEU A 250 -7.72 -15.40 -3.05
N ILE A 251 -7.49 -14.41 -2.21
CA ILE A 251 -6.81 -14.58 -0.92
C ILE A 251 -7.84 -14.77 0.17
N ARG A 252 -7.68 -15.87 0.94
CA ARG A 252 -8.53 -16.22 2.07
C ARG A 252 -7.66 -16.68 3.24
N PRO A 253 -8.08 -16.47 4.51
CA PRO A 253 -7.32 -16.97 5.65
C PRO A 253 -7.35 -18.49 5.69
N LEU A 254 -6.20 -19.09 5.98
CA LEU A 254 -6.00 -20.53 6.19
C LEU A 254 -6.20 -21.41 4.97
N GLY A 255 -6.62 -20.87 3.82
CA GLY A 255 -6.91 -21.67 2.65
C GLY A 255 -7.18 -20.87 1.38
N THR A 256 -7.77 -21.53 0.38
CA THR A 256 -8.18 -20.94 -0.88
C THR A 256 -9.48 -21.54 -1.40
N ASP A 257 -10.34 -20.68 -2.00
CA ASP A 257 -11.51 -21.11 -2.78
C ASP A 257 -11.16 -21.28 -4.27
N HIS A 258 -9.96 -20.81 -4.67
CA HIS A 258 -9.51 -20.79 -6.06
C HIS A 258 -8.13 -21.44 -6.22
N PRO A 259 -8.01 -22.76 -5.97
CA PRO A 259 -6.72 -23.45 -6.03
C PRO A 259 -6.05 -23.29 -7.39
N LEU A 260 -4.74 -23.18 -7.37
CA LEU A 260 -3.92 -23.10 -8.58
C LEU A 260 -3.71 -24.49 -9.17
N THR A 261 -4.57 -24.88 -10.11
CA THR A 261 -4.44 -26.16 -10.84
C THR A 261 -3.30 -26.10 -11.86
N ALA A 262 -2.81 -27.25 -12.30
CA ALA A 262 -1.78 -27.33 -13.35
C ALA A 262 -2.19 -26.61 -14.64
N GLU A 263 -3.47 -26.68 -15.02
CA GLU A 263 -4.03 -25.98 -16.17
C GLU A 263 -3.96 -24.46 -16.00
N LYS A 264 -4.40 -23.95 -14.84
CA LYS A 264 -4.32 -22.52 -14.51
C LYS A 264 -2.87 -22.05 -14.47
N ALA A 265 -1.98 -22.83 -13.88
CA ALA A 265 -0.54 -22.51 -13.83
C ALA A 265 0.06 -22.41 -15.24
N ALA A 266 -0.27 -23.33 -16.14
CA ALA A 266 0.18 -23.29 -17.52
C ALA A 266 -0.35 -22.06 -18.27
N MET A 267 -1.64 -21.73 -18.10
CA MET A 267 -2.27 -20.53 -18.66
C MET A 267 -1.62 -19.25 -18.14
N ILE A 268 -1.42 -19.10 -16.83
CA ILE A 268 -0.79 -17.93 -16.21
C ILE A 268 0.63 -17.78 -16.78
N ARG A 269 1.40 -18.86 -16.83
CA ARG A 269 2.77 -18.87 -17.37
C ARG A 269 2.83 -18.37 -18.80
N ALA A 270 1.96 -18.89 -19.67
CA ALA A 270 1.90 -18.49 -21.07
C ALA A 270 1.57 -17.00 -21.22
N ASN A 271 0.55 -16.53 -20.52
CA ASN A 271 0.13 -15.13 -20.57
C ASN A 271 1.22 -14.18 -20.05
N VAL A 272 1.80 -14.50 -18.88
CA VAL A 272 2.83 -13.65 -18.24
C VAL A 272 4.08 -13.54 -19.12
N ARG A 273 4.53 -14.63 -19.74
CA ARG A 273 5.67 -14.61 -20.68
C ARG A 273 5.38 -13.72 -21.89
N GLU A 274 4.20 -13.81 -22.47
CA GLU A 274 3.82 -12.97 -23.61
C GLU A 274 3.67 -11.51 -23.22
N ILE A 275 3.05 -11.21 -22.07
CA ILE A 275 2.95 -9.84 -21.53
C ILE A 275 4.35 -9.26 -21.31
N ALA A 276 5.26 -9.99 -20.65
CA ALA A 276 6.61 -9.53 -20.38
C ALA A 276 7.40 -9.24 -21.67
N ARG A 277 7.29 -10.13 -22.68
CA ARG A 277 7.94 -9.95 -23.98
C ARG A 277 7.47 -8.67 -24.68
N ARG A 278 6.15 -8.42 -24.72
CA ARG A 278 5.57 -7.19 -25.32
C ARG A 278 5.92 -5.95 -24.51
N TYR A 279 5.85 -6.05 -23.19
CA TYR A 279 6.13 -4.92 -22.30
C TYR A 279 7.61 -4.50 -22.40
N ASP A 280 8.53 -5.44 -22.56
CA ASP A 280 9.94 -5.10 -22.78
C ASP A 280 10.15 -4.29 -24.08
N GLN A 281 9.31 -4.49 -25.10
CA GLN A 281 9.32 -3.62 -26.28
C GLN A 281 8.86 -2.19 -25.94
N VAL A 282 7.76 -2.03 -25.21
CA VAL A 282 7.28 -0.71 -24.76
C VAL A 282 8.37 0.03 -23.96
N ARG A 283 9.03 -0.67 -23.05
CA ARG A 283 10.17 -0.12 -22.28
C ARG A 283 11.32 0.34 -23.18
N ARG A 284 11.66 -0.42 -24.22
CA ARG A 284 12.71 -0.02 -25.19
C ARG A 284 12.28 1.21 -25.98
N ASP A 285 11.05 1.25 -26.46
CA ASP A 285 10.51 2.37 -27.24
C ASP A 285 10.52 3.67 -26.43
N ILE A 286 10.12 3.63 -25.16
CA ILE A 286 10.19 4.77 -24.24
C ILE A 286 11.66 5.24 -24.12
N LYS A 287 12.60 4.34 -23.89
CA LYS A 287 14.02 4.68 -23.72
C LYS A 287 14.68 5.23 -24.99
N SER A 288 14.17 4.89 -26.14
CA SER A 288 14.68 5.38 -27.42
C SER A 288 14.05 6.67 -27.92
N SER A 289 13.08 7.24 -27.16
CA SER A 289 12.37 8.47 -27.54
C SER A 289 12.96 9.71 -26.87
N PRO A 290 13.72 10.55 -27.60
CA PRO A 290 14.34 11.75 -27.02
C PRO A 290 13.32 12.73 -26.43
N SER A 291 12.12 12.85 -27.02
CA SER A 291 11.08 13.74 -26.53
C SER A 291 10.49 13.28 -25.17
N LEU A 292 10.42 11.96 -24.92
CA LEU A 292 10.00 11.43 -23.64
C LEU A 292 11.10 11.60 -22.58
N LEU A 293 12.35 11.32 -22.94
CA LEU A 293 13.48 11.50 -22.04
C LEU A 293 13.57 12.94 -21.56
N ALA A 294 13.44 13.93 -22.46
CA ALA A 294 13.47 15.35 -22.13
C ALA A 294 12.34 15.78 -21.17
N ARG A 295 11.24 15.03 -21.09
CA ARG A 295 10.12 15.33 -20.17
C ARG A 295 10.24 14.61 -18.83
N PHE A 296 10.92 13.46 -18.79
CA PHE A 296 11.00 12.62 -17.60
C PHE A 296 12.32 12.81 -16.83
N GLU A 297 13.42 13.05 -17.53
CA GLU A 297 14.71 13.26 -16.90
C GLU A 297 14.76 14.63 -16.21
N GLN A 298 15.36 14.64 -15.01
CA GLN A 298 15.49 15.83 -14.16
C GLN A 298 14.15 16.47 -13.72
N CYS A 299 13.03 15.79 -13.93
CA CYS A 299 11.72 16.24 -13.48
C CYS A 299 11.39 15.66 -12.11
N GLY A 300 11.00 16.50 -11.14
CA GLY A 300 10.52 16.08 -9.82
C GLY A 300 11.56 15.27 -9.05
N ILE A 301 12.80 15.72 -9.02
CA ILE A 301 13.90 15.05 -8.30
C ILE A 301 13.63 15.11 -6.80
N VAL A 302 13.67 13.94 -6.15
CA VAL A 302 13.70 13.83 -4.69
C VAL A 302 15.03 13.18 -4.31
N PRO A 303 15.93 13.91 -3.64
CA PRO A 303 17.22 13.38 -3.18
C PRO A 303 17.02 12.24 -2.17
N ARG A 304 18.04 11.38 -2.05
CA ARG A 304 17.99 10.21 -1.17
C ARG A 304 17.75 10.56 0.30
N ASP A 305 18.44 11.57 0.82
CA ASP A 305 18.30 12.03 2.20
C ASP A 305 16.92 12.62 2.49
N GLU A 306 16.36 13.38 1.55
CA GLU A 306 15.00 13.89 1.66
C GLU A 306 13.97 12.75 1.61
N MET A 307 14.13 11.80 0.68
CA MET A 307 13.28 10.62 0.60
C MET A 307 13.32 9.78 1.88
N GLN A 308 14.50 9.67 2.49
CA GLN A 308 14.66 9.00 3.78
C GLN A 308 13.99 9.79 4.92
N ARG A 309 14.15 11.11 4.93
CA ARG A 309 13.57 12.01 5.94
C ARG A 309 12.04 11.95 5.95
N ILE A 310 11.41 11.96 4.78
CA ILE A 310 9.95 11.86 4.67
C ILE A 310 9.42 10.41 4.81
N GLY A 311 10.31 9.43 4.96
CA GLY A 311 9.93 8.03 5.12
C GLY A 311 9.36 7.37 3.86
N GLY A 312 9.84 7.78 2.68
CA GLY A 312 9.37 7.21 1.41
C GLY A 312 9.57 5.71 1.32
N VAL A 313 8.65 5.04 0.64
CA VAL A 313 8.60 3.57 0.46
C VAL A 313 8.39 3.21 -1.01
N GLY A 314 8.47 1.93 -1.33
CA GLY A 314 8.17 1.39 -2.66
C GLY A 314 9.06 1.94 -3.77
N GLN A 315 8.50 2.09 -4.96
CA GLN A 315 9.23 2.55 -6.14
C GLN A 315 9.79 3.97 -5.97
N ALA A 316 9.10 4.86 -5.25
CA ALA A 316 9.57 6.20 -5.00
C ALA A 316 10.89 6.19 -4.22
N ALA A 317 10.94 5.41 -3.13
CA ALA A 317 12.16 5.22 -2.33
C ALA A 317 13.29 4.58 -3.16
N ARG A 318 12.98 3.53 -3.91
CA ARG A 318 13.96 2.83 -4.74
C ARG A 318 14.48 3.68 -5.91
N ALA A 319 13.68 4.60 -6.43
CA ALA A 319 14.11 5.56 -7.45
C ALA A 319 15.10 6.61 -6.92
N SER A 320 15.04 6.88 -5.60
CA SER A 320 15.91 7.83 -4.90
C SER A 320 17.09 7.16 -4.16
N GLY A 321 17.43 5.92 -4.47
CA GLY A 321 18.62 5.24 -3.92
C GLY A 321 18.40 4.47 -2.62
N LEU A 322 17.16 4.29 -2.15
CA LEU A 322 16.85 3.50 -0.95
C LEU A 322 16.43 2.08 -1.36
N ALA A 323 17.24 1.09 -1.04
CA ALA A 323 16.97 -0.33 -1.35
C ALA A 323 15.93 -0.95 -0.38
N ARG A 324 14.88 -0.18 -0.04
CA ARG A 324 13.86 -0.61 0.90
C ARG A 324 12.78 -1.42 0.19
N ASP A 325 12.61 -2.65 0.63
CA ASP A 325 11.60 -3.58 0.14
C ASP A 325 11.34 -4.64 1.22
N ILE A 326 10.08 -4.85 1.57
CA ILE A 326 9.67 -5.80 2.63
C ILE A 326 10.07 -7.23 2.29
N ARG A 327 10.10 -7.59 1.01
CA ARG A 327 10.54 -8.93 0.56
C ARG A 327 12.01 -9.21 0.88
N THR A 328 12.80 -8.15 1.13
CA THR A 328 14.21 -8.25 1.53
C THR A 328 14.40 -8.01 3.03
N SER A 329 13.80 -6.92 3.56
CA SER A 329 14.03 -6.51 4.96
C SER A 329 13.25 -7.36 5.97
N HIS A 330 12.00 -7.72 5.63
CA HIS A 330 11.12 -8.53 6.48
C HIS A 330 10.46 -9.64 5.65
N PRO A 331 11.26 -10.55 5.08
CA PRO A 331 10.77 -11.55 4.15
C PRO A 331 9.75 -12.49 4.81
N TRP A 332 8.78 -12.93 4.04
CA TRP A 332 7.73 -13.82 4.46
C TRP A 332 7.48 -14.91 3.44
N GLY A 333 6.88 -16.03 3.87
CA GLY A 333 6.52 -17.15 3.02
C GLY A 333 7.70 -17.56 2.14
N VAL A 334 7.46 -17.63 0.84
CA VAL A 334 8.47 -18.04 -0.14
C VAL A 334 9.68 -17.09 -0.21
N PHE A 335 9.51 -15.81 0.13
CA PHE A 335 10.61 -14.84 0.13
C PHE A 335 11.56 -15.03 1.32
N ALA A 336 11.14 -15.74 2.37
CA ALA A 336 12.00 -16.06 3.51
C ALA A 336 13.05 -17.15 3.20
N GLY A 337 12.84 -17.93 2.13
CA GLY A 337 13.73 -19.05 1.81
C GLY A 337 13.85 -19.35 0.32
N ALA A 338 12.77 -19.82 -0.32
CA ALA A 338 12.80 -20.40 -1.66
C ALA A 338 13.01 -19.38 -2.79
N LEU A 339 12.62 -18.13 -2.59
CA LEU A 339 12.68 -17.06 -3.59
C LEU A 339 13.37 -15.80 -3.03
N ARG A 340 14.69 -15.71 -3.23
CA ARG A 340 15.43 -14.51 -2.82
C ARG A 340 15.06 -13.32 -3.68
N HIS A 341 14.64 -12.22 -3.03
CA HIS A 341 14.37 -10.95 -3.69
C HIS A 341 15.61 -10.05 -3.74
N GLU A 342 15.78 -9.36 -4.87
CA GLU A 342 16.77 -8.29 -5.05
C GLU A 342 16.06 -6.99 -5.43
N SER A 343 16.24 -5.95 -4.61
CA SER A 343 15.61 -4.66 -4.83
C SER A 343 16.20 -3.95 -6.05
N ILE A 344 15.35 -3.50 -6.95
CA ILE A 344 15.75 -2.69 -8.11
C ILE A 344 15.87 -1.24 -7.67
N VAL A 345 17.06 -0.67 -7.75
CA VAL A 345 17.37 0.68 -7.27
C VAL A 345 17.84 1.58 -8.39
N LYS A 346 17.44 2.84 -8.34
CA LYS A 346 17.94 3.98 -9.13
C LYS A 346 18.29 5.11 -8.17
N THR A 347 19.13 6.06 -8.60
CA THR A 347 19.66 7.09 -7.69
C THR A 347 19.28 8.52 -8.08
N HIS A 348 18.70 8.72 -9.27
CA HIS A 348 18.39 10.07 -9.77
C HIS A 348 17.18 10.71 -9.07
N GLY A 349 16.25 9.90 -8.53
CA GLY A 349 15.08 10.39 -7.81
C GLY A 349 14.04 11.13 -8.66
N ASP A 350 14.19 11.17 -9.97
CA ASP A 350 13.32 11.85 -10.92
C ASP A 350 12.20 10.96 -11.47
N VAL A 351 11.34 11.50 -12.33
CA VAL A 351 10.26 10.75 -12.98
C VAL A 351 10.81 9.58 -13.78
N MET A 352 11.93 9.78 -14.51
CA MET A 352 12.56 8.72 -15.30
C MET A 352 13.05 7.57 -14.42
N ALA A 353 13.66 7.86 -13.29
CA ALA A 353 14.09 6.85 -12.33
C ALA A 353 12.90 6.04 -11.79
N ARG A 354 11.79 6.70 -11.42
CA ARG A 354 10.56 6.04 -10.96
C ARG A 354 9.96 5.14 -12.05
N LEU A 355 9.90 5.61 -13.29
CA LEU A 355 9.44 4.81 -14.43
C LEU A 355 10.33 3.60 -14.67
N MET A 356 11.66 3.77 -14.63
CA MET A 356 12.61 2.67 -14.88
C MET A 356 12.62 1.62 -13.76
N VAL A 357 12.36 2.00 -12.50
CA VAL A 357 12.14 1.04 -11.42
C VAL A 357 10.90 0.19 -11.74
N ARG A 358 9.76 0.82 -12.05
CA ARG A 358 8.51 0.12 -12.43
C ARG A 358 8.73 -0.82 -13.61
N CYS A 359 9.34 -0.33 -14.67
CA CYS A 359 9.60 -1.14 -15.86
C CYS A 359 10.42 -2.40 -15.57
N ARG A 360 11.41 -2.30 -14.70
CA ARG A 360 12.23 -3.44 -14.34
C ARG A 360 11.52 -4.39 -13.38
N GLU A 361 10.72 -3.85 -12.46
CA GLU A 361 9.93 -4.65 -11.53
C GLU A 361 8.84 -5.45 -12.25
N VAL A 362 8.22 -4.94 -13.33
CA VAL A 362 7.30 -5.72 -14.17
C VAL A 362 7.98 -6.99 -14.72
N LEU A 363 9.20 -6.83 -15.25
CA LEU A 363 9.95 -7.97 -15.79
C LEU A 363 10.44 -8.91 -14.67
N GLN A 364 10.80 -8.38 -13.52
CA GLN A 364 11.17 -9.16 -12.35
C GLN A 364 9.99 -9.96 -11.82
N SER A 365 8.80 -9.33 -11.69
CA SER A 365 7.55 -9.99 -11.28
C SER A 365 7.20 -11.15 -12.22
N ALA A 366 7.35 -10.95 -13.54
CA ALA A 366 7.14 -12.02 -14.52
C ALA A 366 8.07 -13.21 -14.27
N GLY A 367 9.35 -12.96 -13.99
CA GLY A 367 10.32 -14.01 -13.65
C GLY A 367 10.01 -14.69 -12.31
N TYR A 368 9.50 -13.94 -11.33
CA TYR A 368 9.08 -14.51 -10.05
C TYR A 368 7.85 -15.39 -10.19
N ILE A 369 6.84 -14.95 -10.96
CA ILE A 369 5.66 -15.78 -11.22
C ILE A 369 6.07 -17.10 -11.85
N ASP A 370 6.96 -17.10 -12.84
CA ASP A 370 7.43 -18.33 -13.49
C ASP A 370 8.07 -19.31 -12.49
N ARG A 371 8.94 -18.81 -11.59
CA ARG A 371 9.57 -19.62 -10.52
C ARG A 371 8.57 -20.07 -9.45
N LEU A 372 7.61 -19.21 -9.08
CA LEU A 372 6.57 -19.54 -8.09
C LEU A 372 5.66 -20.65 -8.59
N LEU A 373 5.35 -20.68 -9.88
CA LEU A 373 4.59 -21.77 -10.50
C LEU A 373 5.36 -23.09 -10.49
N ASP A 374 6.69 -23.06 -10.65
CA ASP A 374 7.54 -24.25 -10.54
C ASP A 374 7.58 -24.76 -9.08
N LEU A 375 7.82 -23.86 -8.11
CA LEU A 375 7.81 -24.19 -6.68
C LEU A 375 6.45 -24.75 -6.24
N HIS A 376 5.36 -24.11 -6.65
CA HIS A 376 4.01 -24.60 -6.37
C HIS A 376 3.80 -26.03 -6.88
N GLY A 377 4.23 -26.33 -8.11
CA GLY A 377 4.12 -27.66 -8.69
C GLY A 377 4.93 -28.73 -7.91
N GLN A 378 6.05 -28.35 -7.30
CA GLN A 378 6.86 -29.22 -6.46
C GLN A 378 6.20 -29.47 -5.08
N GLU A 379 5.61 -28.43 -4.47
CA GLU A 379 5.00 -28.49 -3.13
C GLU A 379 3.60 -29.12 -3.13
N CYS A 380 2.85 -28.99 -4.23
CA CYS A 380 1.49 -29.54 -4.35
C CYS A 380 1.41 -31.06 -4.45
N GLY A 381 2.53 -31.76 -4.57
CA GLY A 381 2.57 -33.19 -4.90
C GLY A 381 1.86 -34.13 -3.93
N ASN A 382 1.56 -33.71 -2.67
CA ASN A 382 0.93 -34.57 -1.65
C ASN A 382 -0.03 -33.86 -0.69
N ALA A 383 -0.21 -32.54 -0.74
CA ALA A 383 -1.10 -31.82 0.15
C ALA A 383 -2.27 -31.26 -0.65
N GLY A 384 -3.49 -31.68 -0.37
CA GLY A 384 -4.68 -31.06 -0.95
C GLY A 384 -4.72 -29.57 -0.59
N HIS A 385 -5.41 -28.78 -1.41
CA HIS A 385 -5.60 -27.36 -1.15
C HIS A 385 -6.50 -27.17 0.08
N PRO A 386 -6.02 -26.53 1.17
CA PRO A 386 -6.84 -26.28 2.33
C PRO A 386 -7.97 -25.32 1.96
N ARG A 387 -9.15 -25.56 2.52
CA ARG A 387 -10.28 -24.63 2.38
C ARG A 387 -10.15 -23.50 3.40
N PRO A 388 -10.66 -22.31 3.11
CA PRO A 388 -10.68 -21.22 4.07
C PRO A 388 -11.43 -21.60 5.34
N ASP A 389 -10.89 -21.20 6.49
CA ASP A 389 -11.58 -21.35 7.77
C ASP A 389 -11.84 -19.96 8.38
N TYR A 390 -13.10 -19.55 8.27
CA TYR A 390 -13.57 -18.26 8.83
C TYR A 390 -13.97 -18.39 10.31
N ALA A 391 -14.08 -19.62 10.84
CA ALA A 391 -14.46 -19.89 12.22
C ALA A 391 -13.26 -20.18 13.13
N ALA A 392 -12.05 -20.31 12.59
CA ALA A 392 -10.85 -20.57 13.37
C ALA A 392 -10.75 -19.64 14.58
N PRO A 393 -10.56 -20.15 15.79
CA PRO A 393 -10.43 -19.33 16.99
C PRO A 393 -9.15 -18.49 16.92
N LEU A 394 -9.24 -17.25 17.39
CA LEU A 394 -8.09 -16.35 17.47
C LEU A 394 -7.61 -16.24 18.91
N ALA A 395 -6.33 -16.03 19.11
CA ALA A 395 -5.74 -15.79 20.42
C ALA A 395 -6.41 -14.57 21.08
N PRO A 396 -6.91 -14.69 22.33
CA PRO A 396 -7.55 -13.58 23.03
C PRO A 396 -6.53 -12.53 23.48
N SER A 397 -6.98 -11.29 23.64
CA SER A 397 -6.20 -10.14 24.14
C SER A 397 -4.82 -10.03 23.46
N SER A 398 -4.78 -10.23 22.16
CA SER A 398 -3.56 -10.37 21.38
C SER A 398 -3.48 -9.34 20.26
N LEU A 399 -2.24 -9.01 19.87
CA LEU A 399 -1.95 -8.16 18.70
C LEU A 399 -1.18 -9.00 17.69
N ALA A 400 -1.60 -8.93 16.42
CA ALA A 400 -0.82 -9.42 15.30
C ALA A 400 -0.81 -8.41 14.15
N PHE A 401 0.18 -8.54 13.27
CA PHE A 401 0.26 -7.71 12.08
C PHE A 401 0.62 -8.56 10.86
N GLY A 402 0.13 -8.14 9.71
CA GLY A 402 0.57 -8.62 8.41
C GLY A 402 1.25 -7.48 7.66
N LEU A 403 2.41 -7.76 7.09
CA LEU A 403 3.23 -6.82 6.35
C LEU A 403 3.60 -7.44 5.01
N VAL A 404 3.34 -6.73 3.93
CA VAL A 404 3.61 -7.17 2.55
C VAL A 404 4.13 -6.00 1.71
N GLU A 405 4.88 -6.31 0.65
CA GLU A 405 5.27 -5.30 -0.34
C GLU A 405 4.23 -5.26 -1.45
N GLY A 406 3.29 -4.31 -1.36
CA GLY A 406 2.36 -3.99 -2.42
C GLY A 406 3.06 -3.30 -3.61
N TRP A 407 2.30 -2.93 -4.63
CA TRP A 407 2.89 -2.29 -5.81
C TRP A 407 3.35 -0.84 -5.56
N ARG A 408 2.78 -0.14 -4.57
CA ARG A 408 3.23 1.19 -4.10
C ARG A 408 4.31 1.13 -3.03
N GLY A 409 4.45 0.00 -2.33
CA GLY A 409 5.38 -0.18 -1.23
C GLY A 409 4.79 -1.03 -0.12
N GLU A 410 5.24 -0.80 1.10
CA GLU A 410 4.84 -1.57 2.27
C GLU A 410 3.39 -1.31 2.68
N THR A 411 2.60 -2.38 2.72
CA THR A 411 1.22 -2.41 3.21
C THR A 411 1.19 -3.14 4.54
N CYS A 412 0.58 -2.54 5.57
CA CYS A 412 0.51 -3.09 6.91
C CYS A 412 -0.91 -3.11 7.44
N HIS A 413 -1.35 -4.28 7.94
CA HIS A 413 -2.56 -4.43 8.73
C HIS A 413 -2.19 -4.85 10.14
N VAL A 414 -2.68 -4.14 11.15
CA VAL A 414 -2.53 -4.49 12.56
C VAL A 414 -3.89 -4.85 13.11
N LEU A 415 -4.01 -6.04 13.70
CA LEU A 415 -5.23 -6.56 14.31
C LEU A 415 -5.05 -6.72 15.80
N LEU A 416 -6.05 -6.30 16.57
CA LEU A 416 -6.14 -6.56 18.00
C LEU A 416 -7.40 -7.36 18.31
N THR A 417 -7.29 -8.33 19.22
CA THR A 417 -8.43 -9.12 19.68
C THR A 417 -8.83 -8.74 21.09
N ASP A 418 -10.13 -8.88 21.39
CA ASP A 418 -10.70 -8.77 22.74
C ASP A 418 -10.42 -10.04 23.60
N ALA A 419 -10.97 -10.05 24.80
CA ALA A 419 -10.83 -11.19 25.74
C ALA A 419 -11.46 -12.49 25.22
N GLU A 420 -12.40 -12.39 24.29
CA GLU A 420 -13.10 -13.52 23.66
C GLU A 420 -12.44 -13.95 22.34
N GLY A 421 -11.36 -13.29 21.91
CA GLY A 421 -10.66 -13.60 20.65
C GLY A 421 -11.37 -13.04 19.40
N ARG A 422 -12.30 -12.09 19.56
CA ARG A 422 -12.91 -11.39 18.41
C ARG A 422 -12.03 -10.21 18.01
N ILE A 423 -11.97 -9.89 16.73
CA ILE A 423 -11.23 -8.72 16.25
C ILE A 423 -11.93 -7.44 16.76
N ALA A 424 -11.29 -6.76 17.70
CA ALA A 424 -11.78 -5.55 18.34
C ALA A 424 -11.32 -4.28 17.62
N ALA A 425 -10.14 -4.30 16.99
CA ALA A 425 -9.63 -3.18 16.21
C ALA A 425 -8.77 -3.66 15.04
N VAL A 426 -8.87 -2.91 13.95
CA VAL A 426 -8.00 -3.04 12.78
C VAL A 426 -7.41 -1.68 12.46
N ARG A 427 -6.11 -1.60 12.21
CA ARG A 427 -5.42 -0.39 11.79
C ARG A 427 -4.61 -0.68 10.54
N ILE A 428 -4.75 0.21 9.55
CA ILE A 428 -4.26 -0.03 8.19
C ILE A 428 -3.36 1.11 7.77
N LYS A 429 -2.19 0.74 7.24
CA LYS A 429 -1.32 1.61 6.46
C LYS A 429 -1.22 1.05 5.05
N ASP A 430 -1.64 1.84 4.06
CA ASP A 430 -1.43 1.59 2.64
C ASP A 430 -0.17 2.33 2.17
#